data_082c1a89006d8580d7c54795fa7b4fb9
#
_entry.id   082c1a89006d8580d7c54795fa7b4fb9
#
_cell.length_a   1.000
_cell.length_b   1.000
_cell.length_c   1.000
_cell.angle_alpha   90.00
_cell.angle_beta   90.00
_cell.angle_gamma   90.00
#
_symmetry.space_group_name_H-M   'P 1'
#
loop_
_entity.id
_entity.type
_entity.pdbx_description
1 polymer ?
#
loop_
_entity_poly.entity_id
_entity_poly.type
_entity_poly.pdbx_seq_one_letter_code
_entity_poly.pdbx_strand_id
1 'polypeptide(L)'
;MKWKVVRYRRANGEIPFDDFMAKLPVKDKARVIRTVDLLEMFGTELREPYARKIRGAVLWELRIRCGSNAYRVFYAGWKDRSFYLFHGFLKKAQKTPRKELERAKGYLAEMKERSK
;
A
#
# COMPACT_ATOMS: atom_id res chain seq x y z
N MET A 1 -13.86 14.86 6.65
CA MET A 1 -14.45 13.58 6.23
C MET A 1 -13.36 12.58 5.93
N LYS A 2 -13.46 11.39 6.50
CA LYS A 2 -12.42 10.37 6.32
C LYS A 2 -12.55 9.66 4.98
N TRP A 3 -11.43 9.17 4.52
CA TRP A 3 -11.37 8.34 3.33
C TRP A 3 -11.53 6.89 3.73
N LYS A 4 -12.08 6.09 2.83
CA LYS A 4 -12.20 4.65 3.07
C LYS A 4 -10.90 3.98 2.61
N VAL A 5 -10.33 3.13 3.45
CA VAL A 5 -9.13 2.37 3.11
C VAL A 5 -9.49 0.89 3.13
N VAL A 6 -9.32 0.24 2.00
CA VAL A 6 -9.73 -1.15 1.79
C VAL A 6 -8.51 -2.01 1.50
N ARG A 7 -8.42 -3.15 2.16
CA ARG A 7 -7.37 -4.13 1.89
C ARG A 7 -7.81 -4.96 0.68
N TYR A 8 -7.07 -4.87 -0.42
CA TYR A 8 -7.44 -5.57 -1.63
C TYR A 8 -7.49 -7.08 -1.42
N ARG A 9 -8.60 -7.69 -1.81
CA ARG A 9 -8.79 -9.15 -1.76
C ARG A 9 -8.78 -9.66 -3.20
N ARG A 10 -7.91 -10.63 -3.47
CA ARG A 10 -7.81 -11.27 -4.78
C ARG A 10 -9.01 -12.19 -5.02
N ALA A 11 -9.21 -12.56 -6.28
CA ALA A 11 -10.30 -13.48 -6.64
C ALA A 11 -10.18 -14.82 -5.91
N ASN A 12 -8.95 -15.25 -5.61
CA ASN A 12 -8.70 -16.52 -4.91
C ASN A 12 -8.85 -16.38 -3.37
N GLY A 13 -9.23 -15.20 -2.89
CA GLY A 13 -9.43 -14.96 -1.47
C GLY A 13 -8.23 -14.43 -0.72
N GLU A 14 -7.06 -14.41 -1.33
CA GLU A 14 -5.86 -13.88 -0.68
C GLU A 14 -5.96 -12.38 -0.51
N ILE A 15 -5.42 -11.88 0.61
CA ILE A 15 -5.31 -10.45 0.87
C ILE A 15 -3.82 -10.14 1.02
N PRO A 16 -3.18 -9.65 -0.05
CA PRO A 16 -1.71 -9.45 -0.02
C PRO A 16 -1.21 -8.57 1.12
N PHE A 17 -1.98 -7.56 1.51
CA PHE A 17 -1.60 -6.72 2.63
C PHE A 17 -1.53 -7.52 3.93
N ASP A 18 -2.49 -8.43 4.16
CA ASP A 18 -2.51 -9.24 5.37
C ASP A 18 -1.33 -10.21 5.40
N ASP A 19 -0.99 -10.78 4.25
CA ASP A 19 0.16 -11.68 4.15
C ASP A 19 1.45 -10.96 4.50
N PHE A 20 1.58 -9.72 4.03
CA PHE A 20 2.71 -8.87 4.38
C PHE A 20 2.75 -8.60 5.89
N MET A 21 1.62 -8.18 6.44
CA MET A 21 1.54 -7.84 7.87
C MET A 21 1.86 -9.03 8.77
N ALA A 22 1.45 -10.22 8.38
CA ALA A 22 1.64 -11.42 9.20
C ALA A 22 3.11 -11.70 9.50
N LYS A 23 4.02 -11.23 8.65
CA LYS A 23 5.45 -11.48 8.78
C LYS A 23 6.18 -10.47 9.63
N LEU A 24 5.51 -9.40 10.05
CA LEU A 24 6.16 -8.28 10.74
C LEU A 24 6.17 -8.47 12.24
N PRO A 25 7.23 -7.98 12.91
CA PRO A 25 7.21 -7.87 14.37
C PRO A 25 6.07 -6.96 14.81
N VAL A 26 5.57 -7.17 16.01
CA VAL A 26 4.45 -6.39 16.56
C VAL A 26 4.69 -4.89 16.47
N LYS A 27 5.91 -4.47 16.80
CA LYS A 27 6.27 -3.06 16.77
C LYS A 27 6.16 -2.46 15.37
N ASP A 28 6.61 -3.22 14.38
CA ASP A 28 6.57 -2.78 12.99
C ASP A 28 5.14 -2.76 12.46
N LYS A 29 4.32 -3.76 12.85
CA LYS A 29 2.89 -3.78 12.50
C LYS A 29 2.19 -2.51 12.98
N ALA A 30 2.46 -2.13 14.22
CA ALA A 30 1.84 -0.93 14.80
C ALA A 30 2.20 0.32 14.00
N ARG A 31 3.44 0.40 13.55
CA ARG A 31 3.90 1.55 12.77
C ARG A 31 3.22 1.59 11.40
N VAL A 32 3.05 0.44 10.77
CA VAL A 32 2.35 0.36 9.48
C VAL A 32 0.90 0.80 9.66
N ILE A 33 0.22 0.29 10.69
CA ILE A 33 -1.18 0.63 10.96
C ILE A 33 -1.34 2.14 11.17
N ARG A 34 -0.42 2.75 11.91
CA ARG A 34 -0.45 4.20 12.14
C ARG A 34 -0.35 4.97 10.82
N THR A 35 0.49 4.50 9.90
CA THR A 35 0.64 5.17 8.62
C THR A 35 -0.61 4.98 7.75
N VAL A 36 -1.23 3.81 7.82
CA VAL A 36 -2.51 3.58 7.13
C VAL A 36 -3.59 4.52 7.68
N ASP A 37 -3.59 4.74 9.00
CA ASP A 37 -4.53 5.67 9.62
C ASP A 37 -4.33 7.10 9.09
N LEU A 38 -3.09 7.49 8.81
CA LEU A 38 -2.82 8.80 8.22
C LEU A 38 -3.42 8.91 6.82
N LEU A 39 -3.36 7.83 6.05
CA LEU A 39 -3.99 7.81 4.73
C LEU A 39 -5.49 7.98 4.85
N GLU A 40 -6.12 7.35 5.83
CA GLU A 40 -7.54 7.48 6.07
C GLU A 40 -7.93 8.92 6.42
N MET A 41 -7.09 9.59 7.22
CA MET A 41 -7.36 10.96 7.64
C MET A 41 -7.13 11.98 6.54
N PHE A 42 -6.00 11.88 5.85
CA PHE A 42 -5.55 12.92 4.93
C PHE A 42 -5.80 12.61 3.47
N GLY A 43 -6.02 11.34 3.12
CA GLY A 43 -6.38 10.96 1.77
C GLY A 43 -5.40 11.46 0.71
N THR A 44 -5.93 12.17 -0.28
CA THR A 44 -5.12 12.68 -1.39
C THR A 44 -4.12 13.75 -0.97
N GLU A 45 -4.25 14.27 0.26
CA GLU A 45 -3.32 15.29 0.76
C GLU A 45 -2.11 14.69 1.49
N LEU A 46 -2.12 13.39 1.70
CA LEU A 46 -0.98 12.74 2.34
C LEU A 46 0.24 12.81 1.43
N ARG A 47 1.34 13.31 1.95
CA ARG A 47 2.57 13.57 1.20
C ARG A 47 3.78 12.97 1.91
N GLU A 48 4.96 13.19 1.32
CA GLU A 48 6.20 12.79 1.97
C GLU A 48 6.30 13.42 3.35
N PRO A 49 6.88 12.72 4.31
CA PRO A 49 7.62 11.48 4.13
C PRO A 49 6.77 10.21 4.15
N TYR A 50 5.43 10.33 4.24
CA TYR A 50 4.54 9.19 4.45
C TYR A 50 4.04 8.55 3.17
N ALA A 51 3.93 9.33 2.09
CA ALA A 51 3.39 8.83 0.83
C ALA A 51 4.11 9.45 -0.35
N ARG A 52 4.27 8.68 -1.40
CA ARG A 52 4.93 9.16 -2.62
C ARG A 52 4.31 8.48 -3.84
N LYS A 53 4.07 9.27 -4.88
CA LYS A 53 3.56 8.74 -6.13
C LYS A 53 4.65 7.98 -6.89
N ILE A 54 4.30 6.85 -7.45
CA ILE A 54 5.22 6.07 -8.28
C ILE A 54 5.25 6.69 -9.68
N ARG A 55 6.42 7.05 -10.14
CA ARG A 55 6.58 7.66 -11.45
C ARG A 55 6.13 6.68 -12.54
N GLY A 56 5.29 7.16 -13.45
CA GLY A 56 4.84 6.37 -14.59
C GLY A 56 3.79 5.33 -14.27
N ALA A 57 3.16 5.41 -13.11
CA ALA A 57 2.12 4.47 -12.71
C ALA A 57 1.00 5.19 -12.00
N VAL A 58 -0.14 4.53 -11.89
CA VAL A 58 -1.30 5.05 -11.15
C VAL A 58 -1.20 4.66 -9.68
N LEU A 59 -0.07 4.15 -9.29
CA LEU A 59 0.17 3.64 -7.93
C LEU A 59 0.91 4.66 -7.10
N TRP A 60 0.65 4.60 -5.80
CA TRP A 60 1.36 5.35 -4.77
C TRP A 60 1.97 4.35 -3.81
N GLU A 61 2.96 4.77 -3.04
CA GLU A 61 3.50 3.94 -1.98
C GLU A 61 3.43 4.69 -0.66
N LEU A 62 2.96 3.98 0.37
CA LEU A 62 3.12 4.42 1.75
C LEU A 62 4.53 4.07 2.16
N ARG A 63 5.17 4.96 2.89
CA ARG A 63 6.55 4.84 3.30
C ARG A 63 6.60 4.77 4.82
N ILE A 64 7.01 3.64 5.33
CA ILE A 64 7.06 3.39 6.77
C ILE A 64 8.49 3.12 7.20
N ARG A 65 8.94 3.81 8.23
CA ARG A 65 10.25 3.56 8.80
C ARG A 65 10.10 3.14 10.26
N CYS A 66 10.74 2.05 10.62
CA CYS A 66 10.75 1.56 11.99
C CYS A 66 12.17 1.11 12.32
N GLY A 67 12.89 1.94 13.11
CA GLY A 67 14.29 1.69 13.37
C GLY A 67 15.10 1.72 12.08
N SER A 68 15.84 0.67 11.81
CA SER A 68 16.63 0.55 10.58
C SER A 68 15.83 -0.05 9.44
N ASN A 69 14.60 -0.49 9.71
CA ASN A 69 13.75 -1.09 8.66
C ASN A 69 12.93 -0.05 7.94
N ALA A 70 12.86 -0.18 6.63
CA ALA A 70 12.01 0.66 5.80
C ALA A 70 11.05 -0.24 5.02
N TYR A 71 9.77 0.06 5.13
CA TYR A 71 8.74 -0.72 4.42
C TYR A 71 8.03 0.17 3.42
N ARG A 72 7.49 -0.45 2.38
CA ARG A 72 6.64 0.22 1.40
C ARG A 72 5.37 -0.59 1.25
N VAL A 73 4.23 0.11 1.14
CA VAL A 73 2.94 -0.52 0.86
C VAL A 73 2.34 0.21 -0.33
N PHE A 74 2.06 -0.51 -1.39
CA PHE A 74 1.45 0.10 -2.58
C PHE A 74 -0.04 0.32 -2.37
N TYR A 75 -0.54 1.45 -2.88
CA TYR A 75 -1.96 1.72 -2.85
C TYR A 75 -2.37 2.54 -4.08
N ALA A 76 -3.67 2.57 -4.34
CA ALA A 76 -4.24 3.35 -5.42
C ALA A 76 -5.62 3.87 -5.02
N GLY A 77 -5.98 5.04 -5.52
CA GLY A 77 -7.32 5.57 -5.33
C GLY A 77 -8.31 4.84 -6.22
N TRP A 78 -9.53 4.75 -5.78
CA TRP A 78 -10.62 4.12 -6.52
C TRP A 78 -11.91 4.89 -6.26
N LYS A 79 -13.03 4.35 -6.71
CA LYS A 79 -14.33 4.99 -6.58
C LYS A 79 -14.73 5.24 -5.12
N ASP A 80 -15.64 6.17 -4.91
CA ASP A 80 -16.27 6.43 -3.61
C ASP A 80 -15.30 6.83 -2.50
N ARG A 81 -14.34 7.70 -2.84
CA ARG A 81 -13.36 8.19 -1.87
C ARG A 81 -12.65 7.04 -1.16
N SER A 82 -12.26 6.02 -1.92
CA SER A 82 -11.57 4.88 -1.35
C SER A 82 -10.16 4.73 -1.89
N PHE A 83 -9.31 4.12 -1.07
CA PHE A 83 -7.98 3.68 -1.46
C PHE A 83 -7.90 2.19 -1.23
N TYR A 84 -7.28 1.49 -2.16
CA TYR A 84 -7.04 0.06 -2.03
C TYR A 84 -5.58 -0.18 -1.73
N LEU A 85 -5.32 -0.88 -0.61
CA LEU A 85 -3.97 -1.30 -0.24
C LEU A 85 -3.68 -2.62 -0.95
N PHE A 86 -2.54 -2.68 -1.62
CA PHE A 86 -2.11 -3.92 -2.27
C PHE A 86 -1.15 -4.66 -1.34
N HIS A 87 0.07 -4.92 -1.75
CA HIS A 87 0.98 -5.61 -0.87
C HIS A 87 2.08 -4.68 -0.37
N GLY A 88 2.79 -5.14 0.66
CA GLY A 88 3.93 -4.41 1.18
C GLY A 88 5.18 -5.26 1.12
N PHE A 89 6.31 -4.62 1.33
CA PHE A 89 7.59 -5.32 1.34
C PHE A 89 8.62 -4.53 2.16
N LEU A 90 9.66 -5.23 2.59
CA LEU A 90 10.80 -4.62 3.28
C LEU A 90 11.75 -4.08 2.21
N LYS A 91 11.98 -2.78 2.25
CA LYS A 91 12.82 -2.13 1.25
C LYS A 91 14.28 -2.20 1.66
N LYS A 92 15.10 -2.81 0.82
CA LYS A 92 16.53 -2.98 1.08
C LYS A 92 17.41 -2.21 0.10
N ALA A 93 16.82 -1.61 -0.94
CA ALA A 93 17.58 -0.90 -1.96
C ALA A 93 17.10 0.54 -2.09
N GLN A 94 17.87 1.38 -2.74
CA GLN A 94 17.53 2.78 -2.97
C GLN A 94 16.26 2.92 -3.78
N LYS A 95 16.13 2.14 -4.85
CA LYS A 95 14.99 2.19 -5.72
C LYS A 95 13.97 1.12 -5.34
N THR A 96 12.69 1.39 -5.63
CA THR A 96 11.63 0.39 -5.50
C THR A 96 11.95 -0.75 -6.46
N PRO A 97 12.07 -1.99 -5.98
CA PRO A 97 12.36 -3.12 -6.86
C PRO A 97 11.28 -3.27 -7.93
N ARG A 98 11.72 -3.44 -9.17
CA ARG A 98 10.80 -3.58 -10.30
C ARG A 98 9.83 -4.74 -10.11
N LYS A 99 10.32 -5.83 -9.56
CA LYS A 99 9.53 -7.02 -9.27
C LYS A 99 8.32 -6.69 -8.37
N GLU A 100 8.56 -5.88 -7.33
CA GLU A 100 7.48 -5.52 -6.43
C GLU A 100 6.47 -4.58 -7.09
N LEU A 101 6.97 -3.65 -7.89
CA LEU A 101 6.10 -2.73 -8.63
C LEU A 101 5.23 -3.48 -9.63
N GLU A 102 5.82 -4.42 -10.38
CA GLU A 102 5.06 -5.20 -11.37
C GLU A 102 4.00 -6.05 -10.69
N ARG A 103 4.29 -6.57 -9.50
CA ARG A 103 3.34 -7.33 -8.73
C ARG A 103 2.12 -6.46 -8.36
N ALA A 104 2.37 -5.24 -7.89
CA ALA A 104 1.29 -4.32 -7.52
C ALA A 104 0.47 -3.91 -8.75
N LYS A 105 1.12 -3.70 -9.89
CA LYS A 105 0.42 -3.39 -11.13
C LYS A 105 -0.50 -4.53 -11.54
N GLY A 106 -0.06 -5.77 -11.32
CA GLY A 106 -0.87 -6.95 -11.58
C GLY A 106 -2.13 -6.99 -10.73
N TYR A 107 -1.99 -6.68 -9.45
CA TYR A 107 -3.14 -6.61 -8.54
C TYR A 107 -4.11 -5.52 -8.95
N LEU A 108 -3.60 -4.35 -9.33
CA LEU A 108 -4.43 -3.24 -9.77
C LEU A 108 -5.21 -3.61 -11.04
N ALA A 109 -4.55 -4.25 -12.00
CA ALA A 109 -5.20 -4.69 -13.23
C ALA A 109 -6.28 -5.72 -12.93
N GLU A 110 -5.99 -6.67 -12.03
CA GLU A 110 -6.95 -7.69 -11.61
C GLU A 110 -8.18 -7.05 -10.98
N MET A 111 -7.97 -6.06 -10.11
CA MET A 111 -9.05 -5.34 -9.44
C MET A 111 -9.94 -4.62 -10.46
N LYS A 112 -9.33 -3.93 -11.41
CA LYS A 112 -10.07 -3.19 -12.44
C LYS A 112 -10.90 -4.13 -13.30
N GLU A 113 -10.35 -5.27 -13.65
CA GLU A 113 -11.04 -6.26 -14.47
C GLU A 113 -12.29 -6.78 -13.76
N ARG A 114 -12.18 -7.03 -12.45
CA ARG A 114 -13.30 -7.53 -11.66
C ARG A 114 -14.37 -6.47 -11.39
N SER A 115 -14.05 -5.22 -11.61
CA SER A 115 -14.98 -4.10 -11.36
C SER A 115 -15.78 -3.69 -12.59
N LYS A 116 -15.56 -4.36 -13.71
CA LYS A 116 -16.32 -4.07 -14.95
C LYS A 116 -17.73 -4.60 -14.87
#